data_161d95b7a6f3fdff4a0ede110fd97519
#
_entry.id   161d95b7a6f3fdff4a0ede110fd97519
#
_cell.length_a   1.000
_cell.length_b   1.000
_cell.length_c   1.000
_cell.angle_alpha   90.00
_cell.angle_beta   90.00
_cell.angle_gamma   90.00
#
_symmetry.space_group_name_H-M   'P 1'
#
loop_
_entity.id
_entity.type
_entity.pdbx_description
1 polymer ?
#
loop_
_entity_poly.entity_id
_entity_poly.type
_entity_poly.pdbx_seq_one_letter_code
_entity_poly.pdbx_strand_id
1 'polypeptide(L)'
;MVQIAMDEINKNKSKLNDEAYIVDTFYENILARGFYADQLEIWFEKFQKKQLLMIPSEDLAQKTDQVLTKVFEFLDLPYFKIKDFTKQNKREYPPMKDETRKLLIEFYKPHNEKLYSLINQHFDWDK
;
A
#
# COMPACT_ATOMS: atom_id res chain seq x y z
N MET A 1 14.50 15.87 5.30
CA MET A 1 13.65 15.57 4.11
C MET A 1 12.32 14.92 4.50
N VAL A 2 12.28 13.79 5.22
CA VAL A 2 11.01 13.12 5.67
C VAL A 2 10.14 14.06 6.50
N GLN A 3 10.71 14.79 7.50
CA GLN A 3 9.95 15.72 8.34
C GLN A 3 9.30 16.85 7.52
N ILE A 4 10.02 17.41 6.55
CA ILE A 4 9.48 18.47 5.66
C ILE A 4 8.28 17.95 4.87
N ALA A 5 8.37 16.74 4.33
CA ALA A 5 7.27 16.12 3.61
C ALA A 5 6.05 15.84 4.51
N MET A 6 6.27 15.42 5.76
CA MET A 6 5.21 15.24 6.76
C MET A 6 4.52 16.55 7.12
N ASP A 7 5.30 17.62 7.31
CA ASP A 7 4.78 18.96 7.64
C ASP A 7 3.94 19.52 6.48
N GLU A 8 4.36 19.28 5.24
CA GLU A 8 3.62 19.67 4.04
C GLU A 8 2.28 18.93 3.92
N ILE A 9 2.28 17.61 4.14
CA ILE A 9 1.05 16.79 4.15
C ILE A 9 0.10 17.30 5.24
N ASN A 10 0.58 17.49 6.46
CA ASN A 10 -0.25 17.96 7.56
C ASN A 10 -0.84 19.36 7.31
N LYS A 11 -0.08 20.25 6.68
CA LYS A 11 -0.52 21.59 6.30
C LYS A 11 -1.61 21.59 5.21
N ASN A 12 -1.59 20.60 4.33
CA ASN A 12 -2.51 20.49 3.20
C ASN A 12 -3.60 19.42 3.41
N LYS A 13 -3.77 18.93 4.62
CA LYS A 13 -4.69 17.83 4.97
C LYS A 13 -6.15 18.07 4.52
N SER A 14 -6.61 19.32 4.50
CA SER A 14 -7.95 19.70 4.01
C SER A 14 -8.12 19.54 2.49
N LYS A 15 -7.02 19.47 1.73
CA LYS A 15 -7.02 19.32 0.28
C LYS A 15 -6.91 17.86 -0.18
N LEU A 16 -6.66 16.93 0.75
CA LEU A 16 -6.51 15.50 0.44
C LEU A 16 -7.79 14.85 -0.11
N ASN A 17 -8.94 15.53 0.01
CA ASN A 17 -10.21 15.09 -0.55
C ASN A 17 -10.49 15.65 -1.95
N ASP A 18 -9.60 16.46 -2.52
CA ASP A 18 -9.69 16.97 -3.89
C ASP A 18 -8.98 15.97 -4.83
N GLU A 19 -9.73 15.38 -5.77
CA GLU A 19 -9.18 14.38 -6.71
C GLU A 19 -7.96 14.92 -7.49
N ALA A 20 -8.00 16.19 -7.91
CA ALA A 20 -6.89 16.81 -8.62
C ALA A 20 -5.65 16.94 -7.73
N TYR A 21 -5.84 17.35 -6.46
CA TYR A 21 -4.76 17.47 -5.49
C TYR A 21 -4.16 16.11 -5.11
N ILE A 22 -4.99 15.06 -4.98
CA ILE A 22 -4.53 13.69 -4.74
C ILE A 22 -3.61 13.25 -5.88
N VAL A 23 -4.00 13.44 -7.13
CA VAL A 23 -3.19 13.05 -8.29
C VAL A 23 -1.83 13.77 -8.28
N ASP A 24 -1.80 15.09 -8.13
CA ASP A 24 -0.57 15.86 -8.11
C ASP A 24 0.33 15.48 -6.91
N THR A 25 -0.28 15.33 -5.72
CA THR A 25 0.45 14.94 -4.50
C THR A 25 1.00 13.52 -4.58
N PHE A 26 0.32 12.60 -5.25
CA PHE A 26 0.80 11.24 -5.45
C PHE A 26 2.07 11.16 -6.29
N TYR A 27 2.21 12.01 -7.29
CA TYR A 27 3.42 12.05 -8.12
C TYR A 27 4.59 12.74 -7.42
N GLU A 28 4.34 13.77 -6.64
CA GLU A 28 5.37 14.60 -6.01
C GLU A 28 5.74 14.10 -4.60
N ASN A 29 4.81 13.50 -3.87
CA ASN A 29 5.01 13.11 -2.48
C ASN A 29 5.04 11.59 -2.28
N ILE A 30 6.24 11.03 -2.10
CA ILE A 30 6.45 9.59 -1.87
C ILE A 30 5.68 9.08 -0.64
N LEU A 31 5.51 9.90 0.39
CA LEU A 31 4.78 9.50 1.60
C LEU A 31 3.28 9.34 1.35
N ALA A 32 2.67 10.21 0.54
CA ALA A 32 1.25 10.13 0.23
C ALA A 32 0.88 8.84 -0.52
N ARG A 33 1.82 8.21 -1.21
CA ARG A 33 1.61 6.89 -1.85
C ARG A 33 1.29 5.78 -0.85
N GLY A 34 1.65 5.95 0.42
CA GLY A 34 1.32 5.03 1.51
C GLY A 34 -0.10 5.19 2.09
N PHE A 35 -0.89 6.17 1.65
CA PHE A 35 -2.27 6.37 2.12
C PHE A 35 -3.23 5.47 1.37
N TYR A 36 -3.08 4.17 1.55
CA TYR A 36 -3.85 3.16 0.81
C TYR A 36 -5.36 3.23 1.07
N ALA A 37 -5.78 3.62 2.28
CA ALA A 37 -7.20 3.76 2.60
C ALA A 37 -7.88 4.79 1.70
N ASP A 38 -7.27 5.98 1.55
CA ASP A 38 -7.82 7.08 0.77
C ASP A 38 -7.91 6.69 -0.72
N GLN A 39 -6.91 5.98 -1.23
CA GLN A 39 -6.93 5.43 -2.58
C GLN A 39 -8.03 4.39 -2.77
N LEU A 40 -8.19 3.46 -1.83
CA LEU A 40 -9.17 2.38 -1.93
C LEU A 40 -10.61 2.90 -1.78
N GLU A 41 -10.85 3.95 -1.00
CA GLU A 41 -12.18 4.58 -0.91
C GLU A 41 -12.68 5.00 -2.30
N ILE A 42 -11.83 5.66 -3.10
CA ILE A 42 -12.16 6.07 -4.48
C ILE A 42 -12.50 4.86 -5.35
N TRP A 43 -11.75 3.76 -5.21
CA TRP A 43 -12.01 2.53 -5.95
C TRP A 43 -13.33 1.87 -5.52
N PHE A 44 -13.63 1.86 -4.21
CA PHE A 44 -14.87 1.30 -3.68
C PHE A 44 -16.12 2.09 -4.04
N GLU A 45 -15.99 3.36 -4.40
CA GLU A 45 -17.09 4.15 -4.97
C GLU A 45 -17.45 3.69 -6.39
N LYS A 46 -16.49 3.18 -7.15
CA LYS A 46 -16.67 2.80 -8.56
C LYS A 46 -16.87 1.29 -8.74
N PHE A 47 -16.30 0.48 -7.85
CA PHE A 47 -16.27 -0.98 -7.97
C PHE A 47 -16.77 -1.64 -6.69
N GLN A 48 -17.44 -2.78 -6.84
CA GLN A 48 -17.81 -3.59 -5.68
C GLN A 48 -16.55 -4.20 -5.04
N LYS A 49 -16.52 -4.32 -3.70
CA LYS A 49 -15.36 -4.89 -2.98
C LYS A 49 -14.93 -6.27 -3.50
N LYS A 50 -15.89 -7.10 -3.96
CA LYS A 50 -15.60 -8.42 -4.54
C LYS A 50 -14.85 -8.38 -5.87
N GLN A 51 -14.76 -7.22 -6.52
CA GLN A 51 -14.02 -7.03 -7.77
C GLN A 51 -12.57 -6.58 -7.54
N LEU A 52 -12.18 -6.39 -6.28
CA LEU A 52 -10.85 -5.92 -5.89
C LEU A 52 -10.19 -6.97 -4.98
N LEU A 53 -9.04 -7.47 -5.41
CA LEU A 53 -8.22 -8.39 -4.63
C LEU A 53 -7.02 -7.64 -4.05
N MET A 54 -6.96 -7.49 -2.72
CA MET A 54 -5.84 -6.89 -2.02
C MET A 54 -4.81 -7.96 -1.67
N ILE A 55 -3.57 -7.72 -2.07
CA ILE A 55 -2.44 -8.63 -1.83
C ILE A 55 -1.30 -7.84 -1.21
N PRO A 56 -0.88 -8.17 0.02
CA PRO A 56 0.33 -7.60 0.60
C PRO A 56 1.56 -7.98 -0.23
N SER A 57 2.45 -7.03 -0.48
CA SER A 57 3.69 -7.27 -1.23
C SER A 57 4.60 -8.28 -0.54
N GLU A 58 4.56 -8.35 0.78
CA GLU A 58 5.27 -9.30 1.62
C GLU A 58 4.80 -10.73 1.37
N ASP A 59 3.49 -10.95 1.29
CA ASP A 59 2.91 -12.25 0.98
C ASP A 59 3.28 -12.67 -0.45
N LEU A 60 3.20 -11.76 -1.41
CA LEU A 60 3.64 -12.04 -2.77
C LEU A 60 5.12 -12.43 -2.82
N ALA A 61 5.97 -11.80 -2.01
CA ALA A 61 7.40 -12.09 -1.98
C ALA A 61 7.76 -13.40 -1.26
N GLN A 62 6.99 -13.78 -0.23
CA GLN A 62 7.31 -14.94 0.64
C GLN A 62 6.48 -16.18 0.32
N LYS A 63 5.27 -16.01 -0.22
CA LYS A 63 4.27 -17.07 -0.46
C LYS A 63 3.73 -17.00 -1.88
N THR A 64 4.60 -16.73 -2.85
CA THR A 64 4.23 -16.41 -4.24
C THR A 64 3.25 -17.41 -4.84
N ASP A 65 3.49 -18.71 -4.67
CA ASP A 65 2.63 -19.76 -5.23
C ASP A 65 1.21 -19.75 -4.64
N GLN A 66 1.09 -19.53 -3.33
CA GLN A 66 -0.20 -19.42 -2.65
C GLN A 66 -0.95 -18.15 -3.06
N VAL A 67 -0.24 -17.04 -3.23
CA VAL A 67 -0.83 -15.78 -3.70
C VAL A 67 -1.31 -15.92 -5.13
N LEU A 68 -0.55 -16.56 -6.00
CA LEU A 68 -0.96 -16.80 -7.37
C LEU A 68 -2.18 -17.73 -7.46
N THR A 69 -2.26 -18.75 -6.60
CA THR A 69 -3.47 -19.58 -6.51
C THR A 69 -4.70 -18.71 -6.23
N LYS A 70 -4.63 -17.82 -5.23
CA LYS A 70 -5.72 -16.87 -4.93
C LYS A 70 -6.05 -15.95 -6.10
N VAL A 71 -5.04 -15.51 -6.85
CA VAL A 71 -5.25 -14.66 -8.04
C VAL A 71 -5.98 -15.42 -9.12
N PHE A 72 -5.59 -16.66 -9.43
CA PHE A 72 -6.27 -17.49 -10.41
C PHE A 72 -7.72 -17.82 -10.00
N GLU A 73 -7.95 -18.13 -8.73
CA GLU A 73 -9.29 -18.33 -8.17
C GLU A 73 -10.15 -17.05 -8.29
N PHE A 74 -9.59 -15.89 -7.94
CA PHE A 74 -10.27 -14.60 -8.04
C PHE A 74 -10.67 -14.25 -9.48
N LEU A 75 -9.85 -14.64 -10.46
CA LEU A 75 -10.09 -14.40 -11.88
C LEU A 75 -10.94 -15.49 -12.54
N ASP A 76 -11.36 -16.51 -11.78
CA ASP A 76 -12.05 -17.70 -12.31
C ASP A 76 -11.26 -18.39 -13.45
N LEU A 77 -9.94 -18.46 -13.27
CA LEU A 77 -9.02 -19.07 -14.22
C LEU A 77 -8.46 -20.40 -13.66
N PRO A 78 -8.19 -21.39 -14.53
CA PRO A 78 -7.50 -22.59 -14.11
C PRO A 78 -6.09 -22.24 -13.63
N TYR A 79 -5.67 -22.83 -12.50
CA TYR A 79 -4.33 -22.62 -11.98
C TYR A 79 -3.26 -23.02 -12.99
N PHE A 80 -2.29 -22.15 -13.20
CA PHE A 80 -1.11 -22.43 -14.00
C PHE A 80 0.14 -22.30 -13.15
N LYS A 81 0.91 -23.39 -13.01
CA LYS A 81 2.15 -23.37 -12.23
C LYS A 81 3.25 -22.62 -12.96
N ILE A 82 3.65 -21.47 -12.41
CA ILE A 82 4.81 -20.73 -12.88
C ILE A 82 6.09 -21.43 -12.40
N LYS A 83 7.02 -21.68 -13.31
CA LYS A 83 8.24 -22.47 -13.01
C LYS A 83 9.35 -21.64 -12.38
N ASP A 84 9.37 -20.34 -12.61
CA ASP A 84 10.43 -19.46 -12.15
C ASP A 84 9.84 -18.18 -11.55
N PHE A 85 10.21 -17.90 -10.29
CA PHE A 85 9.86 -16.71 -9.54
C PHE A 85 11.08 -15.83 -9.28
N THR A 86 12.00 -15.75 -10.22
CA THR A 86 13.19 -14.93 -10.07
C THR A 86 12.81 -13.48 -9.80
N LYS A 87 13.23 -12.96 -8.65
CA LYS A 87 12.95 -11.60 -8.23
C LYS A 87 13.66 -10.62 -9.17
N GLN A 88 12.89 -9.90 -9.99
CA GLN A 88 13.37 -8.87 -10.89
C GLN A 88 13.60 -7.54 -10.15
N ASN A 89 14.47 -6.69 -10.72
CA ASN A 89 14.74 -5.33 -10.20
C ASN A 89 15.21 -5.28 -8.73
N LYS A 90 15.87 -6.33 -8.26
CA LYS A 90 16.48 -6.32 -6.93
C LYS A 90 17.60 -5.28 -6.88
N ARG A 91 17.49 -4.32 -5.98
CA ARG A 91 18.54 -3.36 -5.65
C ARG A 91 18.93 -3.51 -4.20
N GLU A 92 20.19 -3.35 -3.90
CA GLU A 92 20.69 -3.31 -2.53
C GLU A 92 20.70 -1.86 -2.06
N TYR A 93 20.08 -1.62 -0.92
CA TYR A 93 20.06 -0.33 -0.25
C TYR A 93 20.62 -0.49 1.16
N PRO A 94 21.31 0.53 1.70
CA PRO A 94 21.64 0.52 3.11
C PRO A 94 20.35 0.46 3.95
N PRO A 95 20.40 -0.20 5.12
CA PRO A 95 19.23 -0.30 6.00
C PRO A 95 18.76 1.09 6.42
N MET A 96 17.44 1.23 6.57
CA MET A 96 16.83 2.45 7.09
C MET A 96 17.29 2.67 8.54
N LYS A 97 17.56 3.93 8.90
CA LYS A 97 17.87 4.31 10.28
C LYS A 97 16.66 4.05 11.19
N ASP A 98 16.89 3.52 12.40
CA ASP A 98 15.83 3.20 13.35
C ASP A 98 14.96 4.41 13.72
N GLU A 99 15.56 5.58 13.86
CA GLU A 99 14.85 6.83 14.13
C GLU A 99 13.86 7.17 13.01
N THR A 100 14.31 7.04 11.75
CA THR A 100 13.46 7.27 10.58
C THR A 100 12.32 6.24 10.52
N ARG A 101 12.62 4.98 10.84
CA ARG A 101 11.61 3.92 10.88
C ARG A 101 10.53 4.20 11.92
N LYS A 102 10.91 4.54 13.16
CA LYS A 102 9.97 4.90 14.23
C LYS A 102 9.07 6.06 13.82
N LEU A 103 9.66 7.12 13.25
CA LEU A 103 8.93 8.28 12.78
C LEU A 103 7.88 7.91 11.71
N LEU A 104 8.24 7.04 10.76
CA LEU A 104 7.33 6.58 9.71
C LEU A 104 6.23 5.67 10.26
N ILE A 105 6.52 4.80 11.22
CA ILE A 105 5.51 3.96 11.89
C ILE A 105 4.47 4.85 12.58
N GLU A 106 4.90 5.82 13.38
CA GLU A 106 3.98 6.75 14.05
C GLU A 106 3.16 7.57 13.06
N PHE A 107 3.79 8.01 11.97
CA PHE A 107 3.13 8.79 10.93
C PHE A 107 2.05 7.99 10.20
N TYR A 108 2.35 6.74 9.81
CA TYR A 108 1.40 5.90 9.06
C TYR A 108 0.35 5.21 9.94
N LYS A 109 0.56 5.13 11.25
CA LYS A 109 -0.34 4.42 12.16
C LYS A 109 -1.82 4.77 11.97
N PRO A 110 -2.26 6.05 12.00
CA PRO A 110 -3.68 6.38 11.79
C PRO A 110 -4.18 6.03 10.39
N HIS A 111 -3.33 6.09 9.37
CA HIS A 111 -3.67 5.73 7.99
C HIS A 111 -3.82 4.21 7.83
N ASN A 112 -2.95 3.44 8.49
CA ASN A 112 -3.01 1.98 8.52
C ASN A 112 -4.26 1.50 9.26
N GLU A 113 -4.60 2.09 10.42
CA GLU A 113 -5.81 1.77 11.18
C GLU A 113 -7.08 2.02 10.35
N LYS A 114 -7.13 3.14 9.60
CA LYS A 114 -8.20 3.42 8.65
C LYS A 114 -8.29 2.33 7.58
N LEU A 115 -7.16 1.93 7.01
CA LEU A 115 -7.09 0.88 6.00
C LEU A 115 -7.60 -0.45 6.55
N TYR A 116 -7.12 -0.88 7.73
CA TYR A 116 -7.52 -2.14 8.35
C TYR A 116 -9.02 -2.21 8.59
N SER A 117 -9.62 -1.11 9.05
CA SER A 117 -11.06 -0.99 9.23
C SER A 117 -11.82 -1.07 7.89
N LEU A 118 -11.29 -0.43 6.84
CA LEU A 118 -11.91 -0.36 5.53
C LEU A 118 -11.98 -1.74 4.83
N ILE A 119 -10.89 -2.52 4.93
CA ILE A 119 -10.75 -3.82 4.26
C ILE A 119 -11.05 -5.01 5.17
N ASN A 120 -11.29 -4.78 6.47
CA ASN A 120 -11.46 -5.80 7.51
C ASN A 120 -10.30 -6.82 7.54
N GLN A 121 -9.07 -6.31 7.39
CA GLN A 121 -7.84 -7.11 7.41
C GLN A 121 -6.73 -6.30 8.07
N HIS A 122 -5.90 -6.96 8.89
CA HIS A 122 -4.78 -6.35 9.60
C HIS A 122 -3.45 -6.84 9.05
N PHE A 123 -2.47 -5.94 8.94
CA PHE A 123 -1.10 -6.23 8.53
C PHE A 123 -0.11 -5.82 9.62
N ASP A 124 1.01 -6.53 9.70
CA ASP A 124 2.05 -6.36 10.72
C ASP A 124 3.08 -5.27 10.30
N TRP A 125 2.59 -4.10 9.91
CA TRP A 125 3.46 -3.01 9.42
C TRP A 125 4.03 -2.12 10.53
N ASP A 126 3.55 -2.29 11.76
CA ASP A 126 3.93 -1.48 12.94
C ASP A 126 5.11 -2.08 13.74
N LYS A 127 5.81 -3.08 13.18
CA LYS A 127 6.97 -3.75 13.78
C LYS A 127 8.31 -3.23 13.28
#